data_919b01ffec6334a13979e91cee9961e7
#
_entry.id   919b01ffec6334a13979e91cee9961e7
#
_cell.length_a   1.000
_cell.length_b   1.000
_cell.length_c   1.000
_cell.angle_alpha   90.00
_cell.angle_beta   90.00
_cell.angle_gamma   90.00
#
_symmetry.space_group_name_H-M   'P 1'
#
loop_
_entity.id
_entity.type
_entity.pdbx_description
1 polymer ?
#
loop_
_entity_poly.entity_id
_entity_poly.type
_entity_poly.pdbx_seq_one_letter_code
_entity_poly.pdbx_strand_id
1 'polypeptide(L)'
;NSYLLMAEQMGTDWMPTFPEVTGDTRRMNSNHAVATVIDAYRKGLRGFELEKAYIACKKGIEEKTLIPWSAAPAGWLDDFYKEHGYIPALRPGEKETVPNVSIWEKRQPIAVTLGTSYDEWCLSQIAQELGNKDEADYYLRRSYNYRNVFNPETGFFHPKDKEGQWIEPFDYRFPGGMGAREYYGENNGWVYRWDVPHNVADLISLMGGNEQFIANLDRTFTEPLGRSKYAFYAKLPDHTGNVGQFSMANEPSMHIPYLYNYIGEPWRTQKRVRTLLDEWFRNDLMGCLLYTSPSPRDTERSR
;
A
#
# COMPACT_ATOMS: atom_id res chain seq x y z
N ASN A 1 -6.57 21.57 -5.25
CA ASN A 1 -7.67 22.14 -6.06
C ASN A 1 -8.13 21.15 -7.15
N SER A 2 -7.24 20.60 -7.98
CA SER A 2 -7.64 19.69 -9.07
C SER A 2 -8.42 18.48 -8.58
N TYR A 3 -8.02 17.87 -7.48
CA TYR A 3 -8.73 16.73 -6.87
C TYR A 3 -10.12 17.11 -6.36
N LEU A 4 -10.24 18.26 -5.70
CA LEU A 4 -11.55 18.76 -5.22
C LEU A 4 -12.49 19.08 -6.38
N LEU A 5 -11.98 19.70 -7.43
CA LEU A 5 -12.74 19.99 -8.63
C LEU A 5 -13.21 18.70 -9.33
N MET A 6 -12.36 17.68 -9.37
CA MET A 6 -12.73 16.37 -9.91
C MET A 6 -13.80 15.67 -9.07
N ALA A 7 -13.72 15.74 -7.74
CA ALA A 7 -14.76 15.21 -6.85
C ALA A 7 -16.12 15.86 -7.12
N GLU A 8 -16.13 17.19 -7.26
CA GLU A 8 -17.34 17.95 -7.63
C GLU A 8 -17.90 17.52 -9.01
N GLN A 9 -17.03 17.33 -10.00
CA GLN A 9 -17.44 16.86 -11.34
C GLN A 9 -18.00 15.43 -11.35
N MET A 10 -17.50 14.58 -10.46
CA MET A 10 -18.02 13.21 -10.29
C MET A 10 -19.36 13.18 -9.57
N GLY A 11 -19.77 14.24 -8.90
CA GLY A 11 -21.00 14.31 -8.12
C GLY A 11 -21.05 13.38 -6.91
N THR A 12 -19.89 12.95 -6.40
CA THR A 12 -19.76 12.03 -5.27
C THR A 12 -19.35 12.72 -3.98
N ASP A 13 -18.81 13.91 -4.06
CA ASP A 13 -18.26 14.72 -2.96
C ASP A 13 -17.08 14.06 -2.21
N TRP A 14 -16.60 12.90 -2.62
CA TRP A 14 -15.42 12.28 -2.04
C TRP A 14 -14.16 12.47 -2.90
N MET A 15 -12.99 12.38 -2.26
CA MET A 15 -11.73 12.53 -2.94
C MET A 15 -11.50 11.38 -3.95
N PRO A 16 -11.03 11.68 -5.19
CA PRO A 16 -10.72 10.65 -6.17
C PRO A 16 -9.64 9.70 -5.68
N THR A 17 -9.73 8.42 -6.07
CA THR A 17 -8.74 7.39 -5.71
C THR A 17 -7.53 7.41 -6.66
N PHE A 18 -7.77 7.47 -7.96
CA PHE A 18 -6.73 7.46 -8.98
C PHE A 18 -7.06 8.47 -10.10
N PRO A 19 -6.79 9.77 -9.88
CA PRO A 19 -7.13 10.82 -10.82
C PRO A 19 -6.21 10.80 -12.04
N GLU A 20 -6.83 10.75 -13.22
CA GLU A 20 -6.20 10.88 -14.53
C GLU A 20 -6.83 12.03 -15.33
N VAL A 21 -6.30 12.33 -16.51
CA VAL A 21 -6.81 13.41 -17.38
C VAL A 21 -8.29 13.21 -17.75
N THR A 22 -8.73 11.96 -17.84
CA THR A 22 -10.11 11.57 -18.20
C THR A 22 -11.05 11.46 -17.02
N GLY A 23 -10.59 11.65 -15.80
CA GLY A 23 -11.34 11.52 -14.56
C GLY A 23 -10.71 10.54 -13.57
N ASP A 24 -11.45 10.14 -12.55
CA ASP A 24 -11.02 9.12 -11.60
C ASP A 24 -11.19 7.72 -12.19
N THR A 25 -10.09 7.04 -12.44
CA THR A 25 -10.11 5.66 -12.98
C THR A 25 -10.23 4.59 -11.90
N ARG A 26 -10.07 4.95 -10.62
CA ARG A 26 -10.30 4.10 -9.43
C ARG A 26 -9.49 2.81 -9.40
N ARG A 27 -8.38 2.76 -10.12
CA ARG A 27 -7.60 1.55 -10.39
C ARG A 27 -6.85 0.99 -9.19
N MET A 28 -6.57 1.83 -8.19
CA MET A 28 -5.73 1.43 -7.07
C MET A 28 -6.56 1.13 -5.82
N ASN A 29 -5.97 0.39 -4.91
CA ASN A 29 -6.45 0.32 -3.53
C ASN A 29 -6.07 1.61 -2.79
N SER A 30 -6.71 1.81 -1.60
CA SER A 30 -6.45 2.95 -0.70
C SER A 30 -6.90 4.31 -1.24
N ASN A 31 -6.83 5.34 -0.40
CA ASN A 31 -7.25 6.70 -0.71
C ASN A 31 -6.10 7.70 -0.50
N HIS A 32 -4.92 7.38 -1.02
CA HIS A 32 -3.66 8.10 -0.78
C HIS A 32 -3.63 9.55 -1.26
N ALA A 33 -4.70 10.06 -1.89
CA ALA A 33 -4.86 11.50 -2.11
C ALA A 33 -4.79 12.28 -0.77
N VAL A 34 -5.22 11.69 0.35
CA VAL A 34 -5.11 12.27 1.68
C VAL A 34 -3.64 12.50 2.08
N ALA A 35 -2.75 11.57 1.74
CA ALA A 35 -1.31 11.73 1.97
C ALA A 35 -0.74 12.91 1.19
N THR A 36 -1.15 13.05 -0.08
CA THR A 36 -0.76 14.19 -0.93
C THR A 36 -1.24 15.53 -0.32
N VAL A 37 -2.44 15.57 0.22
CA VAL A 37 -3.01 16.78 0.85
C VAL A 37 -2.19 17.21 2.07
N ILE A 38 -1.92 16.30 3.01
CA ILE A 38 -1.17 16.65 4.22
C ILE A 38 0.30 16.96 3.93
N ASP A 39 0.93 16.24 3.03
CA ASP A 39 2.31 16.49 2.61
C ASP A 39 2.45 17.86 1.96
N ALA A 40 1.57 18.20 1.00
CA ALA A 40 1.54 19.51 0.36
C ALA A 40 1.34 20.63 1.39
N TYR A 41 0.40 20.45 2.31
CA TYR A 41 0.12 21.42 3.37
C TYR A 41 1.35 21.65 4.27
N ARG A 42 2.00 20.60 4.75
CA ARG A 42 3.19 20.68 5.61
C ARG A 42 4.42 21.24 4.88
N LYS A 43 4.50 21.07 3.58
CA LYS A 43 5.51 21.72 2.73
C LYS A 43 5.22 23.19 2.41
N GLY A 44 4.19 23.78 2.99
CA GLY A 44 3.87 25.20 2.86
C GLY A 44 3.01 25.56 1.64
N LEU A 45 2.50 24.58 0.89
CA LEU A 45 1.56 24.85 -0.19
C LEU A 45 0.18 25.15 0.41
N ARG A 46 -0.25 26.42 0.33
CA ARG A 46 -1.48 26.92 0.96
C ARG A 46 -2.54 27.36 -0.06
N GLY A 47 -2.36 27.05 -1.34
CA GLY A 47 -3.26 27.47 -2.42
C GLY A 47 -4.56 26.66 -2.52
N PHE A 48 -5.00 25.99 -1.45
CA PHE A 48 -6.23 25.20 -1.40
C PHE A 48 -6.88 25.27 0.00
N GLU A 49 -8.18 24.96 0.04
CA GLU A 49 -8.97 24.93 1.28
C GLU A 49 -8.77 23.59 1.99
N LEU A 50 -7.97 23.60 3.08
CA LEU A 50 -7.63 22.37 3.81
C LEU A 50 -8.86 21.68 4.39
N GLU A 51 -9.81 22.42 4.95
CA GLU A 51 -11.04 21.87 5.53
C GLU A 51 -11.90 21.18 4.48
N LYS A 52 -12.06 21.78 3.30
CA LYS A 52 -12.79 21.17 2.17
C LYS A 52 -12.09 19.89 1.70
N ALA A 53 -10.76 19.92 1.61
CA ALA A 53 -9.96 18.74 1.26
C ALA A 53 -10.10 17.63 2.30
N TYR A 54 -10.10 17.98 3.60
CA TYR A 54 -10.32 17.05 4.70
C TYR A 54 -11.66 16.35 4.60
N ILE A 55 -12.75 17.10 4.40
CA ILE A 55 -14.11 16.56 4.26
C ILE A 55 -14.18 15.58 3.07
N ALA A 56 -13.61 15.93 1.92
CA ALA A 56 -13.61 15.06 0.74
C ALA A 56 -12.78 13.79 0.95
N CYS A 57 -11.62 13.87 1.63
CA CYS A 57 -10.80 12.72 1.98
C CYS A 57 -11.52 11.79 2.97
N LYS A 58 -12.14 12.38 4.01
CA LYS A 58 -12.93 11.65 5.01
C LYS A 58 -14.06 10.87 4.34
N LYS A 59 -14.84 11.50 3.48
CA LYS A 59 -15.89 10.84 2.71
C LYS A 59 -15.36 9.70 1.84
N GLY A 60 -14.19 9.86 1.23
CA GLY A 60 -13.54 8.80 0.44
C GLY A 60 -13.21 7.55 1.26
N ILE A 61 -13.02 7.69 2.56
CA ILE A 61 -12.71 6.56 3.46
C ILE A 61 -13.96 6.03 4.18
N GLU A 62 -14.94 6.90 4.48
CA GLU A 62 -16.11 6.52 5.27
C GLU A 62 -17.35 6.20 4.45
N GLU A 63 -17.57 6.87 3.32
CA GLU A 63 -18.80 6.78 2.53
C GLU A 63 -18.61 6.02 1.20
N LYS A 64 -17.38 6.01 0.66
CA LYS A 64 -17.01 5.21 -0.52
C LYS A 64 -16.50 3.86 -0.08
N THR A 65 -16.71 2.81 -0.89
CA THR A 65 -16.09 1.52 -0.61
C THR A 65 -14.55 1.60 -0.70
N LEU A 66 -13.89 0.92 0.23
CA LEU A 66 -12.42 0.79 0.29
C LEU A 66 -11.88 -0.19 -0.77
N ILE A 67 -12.77 -1.01 -1.36
CA ILE A 67 -12.37 -2.05 -2.30
C ILE A 67 -11.86 -1.41 -3.61
N PRO A 68 -10.72 -1.88 -4.15
CA PRO A 68 -10.13 -1.31 -5.36
C PRO A 68 -11.04 -1.52 -6.59
N TRP A 69 -10.88 -0.66 -7.59
CA TRP A 69 -11.61 -0.70 -8.85
C TRP A 69 -13.12 -0.55 -8.73
N SER A 70 -13.59 0.06 -7.65
CA SER A 70 -14.99 0.33 -7.41
C SER A 70 -15.23 1.78 -7.00
N ALA A 71 -16.30 2.38 -7.53
CA ALA A 71 -16.82 3.68 -7.11
C ALA A 71 -18.13 3.54 -6.34
N ALA A 72 -18.44 2.35 -5.89
CA ALA A 72 -19.64 2.14 -5.11
C ALA A 72 -19.59 2.88 -3.76
N PRO A 73 -20.73 3.22 -3.19
CA PRO A 73 -20.81 3.58 -1.78
C PRO A 73 -20.28 2.46 -0.87
N ALA A 74 -19.92 2.81 0.35
CA ALA A 74 -19.56 1.85 1.38
C ALA A 74 -20.64 0.77 1.55
N GLY A 75 -20.20 -0.44 1.81
CA GLY A 75 -21.06 -1.60 1.97
C GLY A 75 -20.55 -2.56 3.04
N TRP A 76 -20.98 -3.81 2.98
CA TRP A 76 -20.70 -4.80 4.02
C TRP A 76 -19.19 -4.94 4.38
N LEU A 77 -18.30 -4.94 3.38
CA LEU A 77 -16.86 -5.05 3.64
C LEU A 77 -16.32 -3.83 4.38
N ASP A 78 -16.85 -2.66 4.09
CA ASP A 78 -16.45 -1.41 4.72
C ASP A 78 -16.99 -1.31 6.15
N ASP A 79 -18.22 -1.77 6.40
CA ASP A 79 -18.80 -1.89 7.73
C ASP A 79 -18.03 -2.89 8.58
N PHE A 80 -17.63 -4.03 7.99
CA PHE A 80 -16.77 -5.01 8.65
C PHE A 80 -15.42 -4.41 9.04
N TYR A 81 -14.79 -3.63 8.13
CA TYR A 81 -13.54 -2.93 8.45
C TYR A 81 -13.73 -1.92 9.60
N LYS A 82 -14.84 -1.18 9.62
CA LYS A 82 -15.14 -0.24 10.71
C LYS A 82 -15.24 -0.95 12.07
N GLU A 83 -15.85 -2.12 12.11
CA GLU A 83 -16.08 -2.89 13.34
C GLU A 83 -14.84 -3.67 13.79
N HIS A 84 -14.16 -4.35 12.86
CA HIS A 84 -13.09 -5.31 13.18
C HIS A 84 -11.67 -4.80 12.87
N GLY A 85 -11.53 -3.71 12.12
CA GLY A 85 -10.25 -3.10 11.77
C GLY A 85 -9.44 -3.85 10.71
N TYR A 86 -10.07 -4.70 9.89
CA TYR A 86 -9.44 -5.33 8.73
C TYR A 86 -10.49 -5.75 7.69
N ILE A 87 -10.06 -5.91 6.45
CA ILE A 87 -10.91 -6.46 5.38
C ILE A 87 -10.82 -8.00 5.44
N PRO A 88 -11.96 -8.72 5.51
CA PRO A 88 -11.94 -10.17 5.60
C PRO A 88 -11.60 -10.81 4.26
N ALA A 89 -10.66 -11.76 4.28
CA ALA A 89 -10.27 -12.57 3.15
C ALA A 89 -11.28 -13.70 2.88
N LEU A 90 -11.30 -14.18 1.64
CA LEU A 90 -11.95 -15.44 1.29
C LEU A 90 -10.98 -16.62 1.48
N ARG A 91 -11.51 -17.75 1.91
CA ARG A 91 -10.75 -18.99 1.95
C ARG A 91 -10.52 -19.52 0.53
N PRO A 92 -9.45 -20.28 0.28
CA PRO A 92 -9.24 -20.92 -1.02
C PRO A 92 -10.46 -21.71 -1.48
N GLY A 93 -10.98 -21.39 -2.68
CA GLY A 93 -12.17 -22.02 -3.26
C GLY A 93 -13.52 -21.39 -2.84
N GLU A 94 -13.52 -20.47 -1.90
CA GLU A 94 -14.70 -19.71 -1.53
C GLU A 94 -15.06 -18.71 -2.63
N LYS A 95 -16.37 -18.57 -2.93
CA LYS A 95 -16.85 -17.66 -3.97
C LYS A 95 -17.11 -16.26 -3.41
N GLU A 96 -16.69 -15.25 -4.19
CA GLU A 96 -17.05 -13.87 -3.89
C GLU A 96 -18.56 -13.65 -4.02
N THR A 97 -19.16 -13.02 -3.02
CA THR A 97 -20.58 -12.72 -2.95
C THR A 97 -20.87 -11.22 -2.91
N VAL A 98 -19.85 -10.38 -2.76
CA VAL A 98 -20.00 -8.92 -2.75
C VAL A 98 -19.97 -8.39 -4.19
N PRO A 99 -21.09 -7.82 -4.70
CA PRO A 99 -21.22 -7.50 -6.12
C PRO A 99 -20.19 -6.49 -6.66
N ASN A 100 -19.70 -5.60 -5.79
CA ASN A 100 -18.81 -4.52 -6.18
C ASN A 100 -17.33 -4.94 -6.21
N VAL A 101 -17.00 -6.17 -5.81
CA VAL A 101 -15.65 -6.70 -5.89
C VAL A 101 -15.36 -7.13 -7.33
N SER A 102 -14.33 -6.54 -7.93
CA SER A 102 -13.86 -6.92 -9.27
C SER A 102 -13.43 -8.38 -9.32
N ILE A 103 -13.86 -9.11 -10.33
CA ILE A 103 -13.46 -10.51 -10.55
C ILE A 103 -11.95 -10.67 -10.81
N TRP A 104 -11.29 -9.62 -11.28
CA TRP A 104 -9.86 -9.60 -11.59
C TRP A 104 -9.03 -9.06 -10.42
N GLU A 105 -9.46 -7.97 -9.83
CA GLU A 105 -8.72 -7.25 -8.79
C GLU A 105 -8.95 -7.82 -7.39
N LYS A 106 -10.04 -8.55 -7.17
CA LYS A 106 -10.38 -9.19 -5.90
C LYS A 106 -10.53 -8.18 -4.75
N ARG A 107 -10.56 -8.67 -3.51
CA ARG A 107 -10.67 -7.82 -2.30
C ARG A 107 -9.37 -7.12 -1.92
N GLN A 108 -8.24 -7.73 -2.21
CA GLN A 108 -6.90 -7.30 -1.76
C GLN A 108 -6.86 -6.99 -0.25
N PRO A 109 -7.34 -7.89 0.63
CA PRO A 109 -7.66 -7.56 2.02
C PRO A 109 -6.48 -7.01 2.83
N ILE A 110 -5.27 -7.52 2.60
CA ILE A 110 -4.07 -7.00 3.27
C ILE A 110 -3.71 -5.61 2.74
N ALA A 111 -3.60 -5.45 1.42
CA ALA A 111 -3.24 -4.16 0.83
C ALA A 111 -4.22 -3.05 1.21
N VAL A 112 -5.54 -3.34 1.19
CA VAL A 112 -6.59 -2.39 1.59
C VAL A 112 -6.49 -2.07 3.08
N THR A 113 -6.28 -3.07 3.95
CA THR A 113 -6.16 -2.83 5.40
C THR A 113 -4.95 -1.98 5.74
N LEU A 114 -3.78 -2.28 5.16
CA LEU A 114 -2.54 -1.51 5.40
C LEU A 114 -2.66 -0.09 4.85
N GLY A 115 -3.10 0.04 3.61
CA GLY A 115 -3.25 1.34 2.95
C GLY A 115 -4.26 2.24 3.65
N THR A 116 -5.42 1.68 4.08
CA THR A 116 -6.42 2.45 4.84
C THR A 116 -5.88 2.86 6.21
N SER A 117 -5.09 2.03 6.88
CA SER A 117 -4.43 2.42 8.13
C SER A 117 -3.51 3.63 7.95
N TYR A 118 -2.78 3.69 6.83
CA TYR A 118 -1.97 4.87 6.48
C TYR A 118 -2.83 6.09 6.15
N ASP A 119 -3.91 5.92 5.39
CA ASP A 119 -4.83 7.00 5.06
C ASP A 119 -5.50 7.58 6.31
N GLU A 120 -5.89 6.74 7.26
CA GLU A 120 -6.45 7.16 8.55
C GLU A 120 -5.41 7.92 9.41
N TRP A 121 -4.13 7.51 9.36
CA TRP A 121 -3.07 8.32 9.96
C TRP A 121 -2.98 9.70 9.30
N CYS A 122 -3.03 9.77 7.98
CA CYS A 122 -3.02 11.05 7.26
C CYS A 122 -4.21 11.93 7.63
N LEU A 123 -5.43 11.35 7.75
CA LEU A 123 -6.61 12.07 8.23
C LEU A 123 -6.40 12.61 9.63
N SER A 124 -5.82 11.83 10.55
CA SER A 124 -5.53 12.29 11.91
C SER A 124 -4.62 13.51 11.90
N GLN A 125 -3.64 13.53 11.00
CA GLN A 125 -2.70 14.66 10.87
C GLN A 125 -3.38 15.93 10.32
N ILE A 126 -4.31 15.78 9.35
CA ILE A 126 -5.06 16.91 8.83
C ILE A 126 -6.04 17.44 9.90
N ALA A 127 -6.74 16.56 10.60
CA ALA A 127 -7.63 16.92 11.69
C ALA A 127 -6.90 17.71 12.79
N GLN A 128 -5.65 17.31 13.10
CA GLN A 128 -4.79 18.03 14.05
C GLN A 128 -4.44 19.44 13.54
N GLU A 129 -4.08 19.60 12.27
CA GLU A 129 -3.80 20.92 11.66
C GLU A 129 -5.04 21.84 11.67
N LEU A 130 -6.24 21.26 11.59
CA LEU A 130 -7.53 21.97 11.68
C LEU A 130 -8.00 22.23 13.12
N GLY A 131 -7.31 21.69 14.13
CA GLY A 131 -7.70 21.80 15.53
C GLY A 131 -8.83 20.86 15.98
N ASN A 132 -9.23 19.89 15.16
CA ASN A 132 -10.28 18.90 15.43
C ASN A 132 -9.72 17.73 16.25
N LYS A 133 -9.52 17.96 17.54
CA LYS A 133 -8.82 17.01 18.42
C LYS A 133 -9.50 15.63 18.50
N ASP A 134 -10.81 15.59 18.63
CA ASP A 134 -11.56 14.33 18.78
C ASP A 134 -11.44 13.45 17.51
N GLU A 135 -11.53 14.05 16.34
CA GLU A 135 -11.32 13.36 15.07
C GLU A 135 -9.85 12.94 14.87
N ALA A 136 -8.90 13.80 15.26
CA ALA A 136 -7.48 13.47 15.22
C ALA A 136 -7.19 12.21 16.06
N ASP A 137 -7.69 12.16 17.30
CA ASP A 137 -7.54 11.03 18.20
C ASP A 137 -8.27 9.78 17.69
N TYR A 138 -9.45 9.95 17.08
CA TYR A 138 -10.21 8.83 16.48
C TYR A 138 -9.43 8.16 15.36
N TYR A 139 -9.00 8.94 14.35
CA TYR A 139 -8.26 8.37 13.22
C TYR A 139 -6.86 7.90 13.61
N LEU A 140 -6.22 8.54 14.59
CA LEU A 140 -4.94 8.06 15.12
C LEU A 140 -5.06 6.65 15.72
N ARG A 141 -6.13 6.36 16.46
CA ARG A 141 -6.37 4.99 16.96
C ARG A 141 -6.58 4.00 15.82
N ARG A 142 -7.34 4.37 14.81
CA ARG A 142 -7.64 3.51 13.65
C ARG A 142 -6.41 3.26 12.78
N SER A 143 -5.46 4.19 12.75
CA SER A 143 -4.21 4.02 12.02
C SER A 143 -3.36 2.82 12.48
N TYR A 144 -3.70 2.21 13.62
CA TYR A 144 -3.11 0.97 14.12
C TYR A 144 -3.82 -0.30 13.65
N ASN A 145 -4.83 -0.20 12.80
CA ASN A 145 -5.61 -1.34 12.33
C ASN A 145 -4.77 -2.40 11.58
N TYR A 146 -3.62 -2.03 11.01
CA TYR A 146 -2.66 -2.99 10.43
C TYR A 146 -2.23 -4.08 11.41
N ARG A 147 -2.26 -3.82 12.73
CA ARG A 147 -1.94 -4.81 13.77
C ARG A 147 -2.90 -6.02 13.76
N ASN A 148 -4.14 -5.81 13.33
CA ASN A 148 -5.14 -6.88 13.29
C ASN A 148 -4.80 -7.98 12.28
N VAL A 149 -3.98 -7.68 11.28
CA VAL A 149 -3.53 -8.63 10.26
C VAL A 149 -2.05 -8.98 10.37
N PHE A 150 -1.35 -8.49 11.42
CA PHE A 150 0.02 -8.90 11.68
C PHE A 150 0.05 -10.24 12.40
N ASN A 151 0.74 -11.23 11.82
CA ASN A 151 0.94 -12.52 12.45
C ASN A 151 2.32 -12.55 13.16
N PRO A 152 2.35 -12.54 14.51
CA PRO A 152 3.61 -12.47 15.25
C PRO A 152 4.46 -13.74 15.13
N GLU A 153 3.86 -14.90 14.83
CA GLU A 153 4.59 -16.15 14.64
C GLU A 153 5.44 -16.15 13.39
N THR A 154 4.96 -15.50 12.34
CA THR A 154 5.64 -15.45 11.04
C THR A 154 6.35 -14.13 10.77
N GLY A 155 5.93 -13.05 11.45
CA GLY A 155 6.39 -11.69 11.24
C GLY A 155 5.95 -11.09 9.90
N PHE A 156 4.82 -11.53 9.36
CA PHE A 156 4.21 -11.03 8.15
C PHE A 156 2.79 -10.52 8.40
N PHE A 157 2.29 -9.66 7.51
CA PHE A 157 0.87 -9.40 7.41
C PHE A 157 0.20 -10.58 6.71
N HIS A 158 -0.76 -11.18 7.38
CA HIS A 158 -1.39 -12.44 7.01
C HIS A 158 -2.91 -12.24 6.89
N PRO A 159 -3.56 -12.75 5.83
CA PRO A 159 -5.00 -12.60 5.69
C PRO A 159 -5.78 -13.41 6.72
N LYS A 160 -6.88 -12.83 7.19
CA LYS A 160 -7.89 -13.48 8.04
C LYS A 160 -9.23 -13.54 7.34
N ASP A 161 -10.00 -14.57 7.61
CA ASP A 161 -11.40 -14.64 7.20
C ASP A 161 -12.32 -13.77 8.11
N LYS A 162 -13.61 -13.81 7.83
CA LYS A 162 -14.62 -13.05 8.59
C LYS A 162 -14.83 -13.57 10.03
N GLU A 163 -14.40 -14.77 10.33
CA GLU A 163 -14.39 -15.36 11.67
C GLU A 163 -13.10 -15.05 12.46
N GLY A 164 -12.16 -14.28 11.85
CA GLY A 164 -10.88 -13.91 12.47
C GLY A 164 -9.82 -15.02 12.42
N GLN A 165 -10.05 -16.07 11.64
CA GLN A 165 -9.10 -17.17 11.50
C GLN A 165 -8.11 -16.91 10.37
N TRP A 166 -6.84 -17.25 10.60
CA TRP A 166 -5.82 -17.13 9.56
C TRP A 166 -6.13 -18.02 8.35
N ILE A 167 -5.81 -17.53 7.17
CA ILE A 167 -5.90 -18.31 5.93
C ILE A 167 -4.72 -19.25 5.85
N GLU A 168 -4.97 -20.57 5.96
CA GLU A 168 -3.93 -21.60 5.93
C GLU A 168 -4.33 -22.74 4.97
N PRO A 169 -3.34 -23.39 4.28
CA PRO A 169 -1.91 -23.06 4.23
C PRO A 169 -1.62 -21.80 3.41
N PHE A 170 -0.53 -21.07 3.71
CA PHE A 170 -0.22 -19.79 3.08
C PHE A 170 1.24 -19.69 2.64
N ASP A 171 1.49 -19.27 1.39
CA ASP A 171 2.82 -18.98 0.87
C ASP A 171 2.96 -17.47 0.57
N TYR A 172 3.73 -16.77 1.37
CA TYR A 172 3.96 -15.33 1.22
C TYR A 172 4.62 -14.92 -0.10
N ARG A 173 5.25 -15.86 -0.83
CA ARG A 173 5.83 -15.61 -2.16
C ARG A 173 4.80 -15.70 -3.28
N PHE A 174 3.81 -16.60 -3.12
CA PHE A 174 2.77 -16.88 -4.10
C PHE A 174 1.38 -16.94 -3.44
N PRO A 175 0.90 -15.80 -2.91
CA PRO A 175 -0.30 -15.78 -2.06
C PRO A 175 -1.62 -15.97 -2.82
N GLY A 176 -1.57 -16.27 -4.13
CA GLY A 176 -2.75 -16.53 -4.94
C GLY A 176 -3.12 -15.39 -5.89
N GLY A 177 -3.77 -15.78 -6.98
CA GLY A 177 -4.18 -14.84 -8.03
C GLY A 177 -3.03 -14.32 -8.90
N MET A 178 -3.40 -13.60 -9.96
CA MET A 178 -2.47 -12.81 -10.77
C MET A 178 -2.13 -11.54 -10.00
N GLY A 179 -0.83 -11.20 -9.89
CA GLY A 179 -0.38 -10.04 -9.13
C GLY A 179 -0.65 -10.14 -7.63
N ALA A 180 -0.77 -11.36 -7.07
CA ALA A 180 -1.09 -11.62 -5.66
C ALA A 180 -2.44 -11.05 -5.17
N ARG A 181 -3.34 -10.70 -6.07
CA ARG A 181 -4.58 -9.93 -5.79
C ARG A 181 -5.62 -10.65 -4.96
N GLU A 182 -5.50 -11.96 -4.76
CA GLU A 182 -6.36 -12.66 -3.80
C GLU A 182 -6.25 -12.07 -2.38
N TYR A 183 -5.03 -11.64 -2.00
CA TYR A 183 -4.76 -11.18 -0.63
C TYR A 183 -3.99 -9.87 -0.52
N TYR A 184 -3.10 -9.58 -1.49
CA TYR A 184 -2.31 -8.35 -1.59
C TYR A 184 -2.69 -7.56 -2.86
N GLY A 185 -1.79 -6.76 -3.40
CA GLY A 185 -1.95 -6.09 -4.69
C GLY A 185 -0.60 -5.91 -5.35
N GLU A 186 -0.43 -6.33 -6.61
CA GLU A 186 0.78 -6.21 -7.42
C GLU A 186 2.02 -6.98 -6.90
N ASN A 187 2.31 -6.91 -5.59
CA ASN A 187 3.42 -7.57 -4.92
C ASN A 187 2.93 -8.64 -3.94
N ASN A 188 3.87 -9.44 -3.47
CA ASN A 188 3.63 -10.50 -2.49
C ASN A 188 3.85 -10.05 -1.03
N GLY A 189 3.68 -10.98 -0.09
CA GLY A 189 3.81 -10.70 1.34
C GLY A 189 5.19 -10.21 1.76
N TRP A 190 6.27 -10.50 1.01
CA TRP A 190 7.61 -10.04 1.33
C TRP A 190 7.79 -8.53 1.13
N VAL A 191 7.09 -7.94 0.17
CA VAL A 191 7.05 -6.49 -0.01
C VAL A 191 6.07 -5.85 0.97
N TYR A 192 4.83 -6.36 1.03
CA TYR A 192 3.81 -5.82 1.93
C TYR A 192 4.15 -5.93 3.42
N ARG A 193 5.07 -6.80 3.80
CA ARG A 193 5.64 -6.88 5.16
C ARG A 193 6.14 -5.52 5.68
N TRP A 194 6.51 -4.62 4.80
CA TRP A 194 7.13 -3.33 5.11
C TRP A 194 6.17 -2.14 4.95
N ASP A 195 4.92 -2.39 4.57
CA ASP A 195 3.97 -1.35 4.19
C ASP A 195 3.25 -0.71 5.41
N VAL A 196 4.05 -0.18 6.34
CA VAL A 196 3.60 0.65 7.47
C VAL A 196 4.47 1.91 7.55
N PRO A 197 4.43 2.79 6.53
CA PRO A 197 5.35 3.92 6.44
C PRO A 197 5.12 4.97 7.54
N HIS A 198 3.93 5.04 8.09
CA HIS A 198 3.55 6.01 9.11
C HIS A 198 3.99 5.62 10.54
N ASN A 199 4.34 4.36 10.79
CA ASN A 199 4.68 3.90 12.13
C ASN A 199 5.73 2.78 12.13
N VAL A 200 6.90 3.09 11.58
CA VAL A 200 8.01 2.13 11.50
C VAL A 200 8.50 1.70 12.90
N ALA A 201 8.43 2.58 13.89
CA ALA A 201 8.83 2.26 15.26
C ALA A 201 7.95 1.13 15.86
N ASP A 202 6.65 1.17 15.59
CA ASP A 202 5.75 0.11 16.01
C ASP A 202 5.97 -1.20 15.22
N LEU A 203 6.23 -1.10 13.92
CA LEU A 203 6.57 -2.27 13.09
C LEU A 203 7.84 -2.97 13.61
N ILE A 204 8.86 -2.21 14.03
CA ILE A 204 10.06 -2.75 14.67
C ILE A 204 9.69 -3.53 15.94
N SER A 205 8.83 -2.96 16.76
CA SER A 205 8.36 -3.59 18.01
C SER A 205 7.58 -4.88 17.73
N LEU A 206 6.68 -4.87 16.75
CA LEU A 206 5.89 -6.04 16.33
C LEU A 206 6.78 -7.17 15.81
N MET A 207 7.89 -6.84 15.15
CA MET A 207 8.85 -7.82 14.63
C MET A 207 9.82 -8.35 15.69
N GLY A 208 9.75 -7.90 16.95
CA GLY A 208 10.61 -8.38 18.04
C GLY A 208 11.85 -7.52 18.28
N GLY A 209 11.86 -6.27 17.81
CA GLY A 209 12.95 -5.31 18.05
C GLY A 209 13.97 -5.21 16.91
N ASN A 210 14.98 -4.36 17.11
CA ASN A 210 15.94 -3.94 16.08
C ASN A 210 16.67 -5.13 15.43
N GLU A 211 17.15 -6.07 16.21
CA GLU A 211 17.95 -7.20 15.70
C GLU A 211 17.11 -8.07 14.74
N GLN A 212 15.89 -8.42 15.15
CA GLN A 212 14.98 -9.22 14.34
C GLN A 212 14.51 -8.44 13.11
N PHE A 213 14.25 -7.15 13.26
CA PHE A 213 13.90 -6.26 12.16
C PHE A 213 15.01 -6.22 11.09
N ILE A 214 16.29 -6.03 11.50
CA ILE A 214 17.45 -6.07 10.60
C ILE A 214 17.53 -7.42 9.88
N ALA A 215 17.43 -8.54 10.64
CA ALA A 215 17.51 -9.88 10.06
C ALA A 215 16.42 -10.11 9.01
N ASN A 216 15.20 -9.70 9.30
CA ASN A 216 14.07 -9.78 8.38
C ASN A 216 14.27 -8.89 7.14
N LEU A 217 14.82 -7.68 7.33
CA LEU A 217 15.07 -6.75 6.24
C LEU A 217 16.19 -7.25 5.32
N ASP A 218 17.30 -7.73 5.87
CA ASP A 218 18.38 -8.35 5.10
C ASP A 218 17.89 -9.59 4.33
N ARG A 219 17.02 -10.38 4.96
CA ARG A 219 16.42 -11.56 4.33
C ARG A 219 15.54 -11.21 3.13
N THR A 220 14.85 -10.08 3.15
CA THR A 220 14.05 -9.63 1.99
C THR A 220 14.89 -9.51 0.72
N PHE A 221 16.16 -9.07 0.84
CA PHE A 221 17.08 -8.94 -0.29
C PHE A 221 17.84 -10.21 -0.65
N THR A 222 17.68 -11.29 0.10
CA THR A 222 18.41 -12.54 -0.11
C THR A 222 17.48 -13.76 -0.29
N GLU A 223 16.23 -13.66 0.10
CA GLU A 223 15.26 -14.76 -0.01
C GLU A 223 15.03 -15.14 -1.46
N PRO A 224 15.21 -16.42 -1.85
CA PRO A 224 15.01 -16.88 -3.23
C PRO A 224 13.58 -16.66 -3.70
N LEU A 225 13.40 -16.48 -5.02
CA LEU A 225 12.08 -16.39 -5.64
C LEU A 225 11.22 -17.67 -5.44
N GLY A 226 11.85 -18.79 -5.13
CA GLY A 226 11.17 -20.08 -4.91
C GLY A 226 10.74 -20.80 -6.20
N ARG A 227 10.86 -20.14 -7.35
CA ARG A 227 10.57 -20.67 -8.69
C ARG A 227 11.55 -20.08 -9.70
N SER A 228 11.53 -20.56 -10.94
CA SER A 228 12.25 -19.90 -12.03
C SER A 228 11.73 -18.48 -12.23
N LYS A 229 12.57 -17.57 -12.71
CA LYS A 229 12.19 -16.17 -13.01
C LYS A 229 10.93 -16.07 -13.88
N TYR A 230 10.84 -16.90 -14.92
CA TYR A 230 9.66 -16.90 -15.79
C TYR A 230 8.38 -17.31 -15.07
N ALA A 231 8.43 -18.35 -14.24
CA ALA A 231 7.28 -18.82 -13.47
C ALA A 231 6.89 -17.81 -12.38
N PHE A 232 7.86 -17.08 -11.83
CA PHE A 232 7.60 -16.02 -10.87
C PHE A 232 6.90 -14.83 -11.55
N TYR A 233 7.46 -14.29 -12.64
CA TYR A 233 6.88 -13.15 -13.36
C TYR A 233 5.55 -13.47 -14.03
N ALA A 234 5.32 -14.73 -14.43
CA ALA A 234 4.01 -15.16 -14.94
C ALA A 234 2.88 -15.03 -13.90
N LYS A 235 3.21 -14.99 -12.61
CA LYS A 235 2.25 -14.83 -11.52
C LYS A 235 2.27 -13.41 -10.90
N LEU A 236 3.42 -12.78 -10.89
CA LEU A 236 3.68 -11.48 -10.30
C LEU A 236 4.35 -10.56 -11.34
N PRO A 237 3.61 -10.12 -12.38
CA PRO A 237 4.21 -9.39 -13.51
C PRO A 237 4.78 -8.02 -13.11
N ASP A 238 4.21 -7.40 -12.09
CA ASP A 238 4.66 -6.09 -11.58
C ASP A 238 5.81 -6.22 -10.56
N HIS A 239 6.03 -7.43 -10.03
CA HIS A 239 7.08 -7.71 -9.04
C HIS A 239 8.41 -8.08 -9.74
N THR A 240 8.96 -7.15 -10.51
CA THR A 240 10.18 -7.32 -11.31
C THR A 240 11.36 -6.51 -10.75
N GLY A 241 12.53 -6.61 -11.40
CA GLY A 241 13.72 -5.96 -10.87
C GLY A 241 14.18 -6.57 -9.54
N ASN A 242 14.12 -7.90 -9.42
CA ASN A 242 14.30 -8.56 -8.13
C ASN A 242 15.75 -8.53 -7.63
N VAL A 243 15.89 -8.21 -6.34
CA VAL A 243 17.04 -8.55 -5.51
C VAL A 243 16.48 -9.32 -4.31
N GLY A 244 16.60 -10.65 -4.33
CA GLY A 244 15.80 -11.51 -3.47
C GLY A 244 14.30 -11.35 -3.75
N GLN A 245 13.53 -11.09 -2.72
CA GLN A 245 12.09 -10.78 -2.80
C GLN A 245 11.80 -9.28 -2.91
N PHE A 246 12.81 -8.41 -2.85
CA PHE A 246 12.66 -6.99 -3.13
C PHE A 246 12.41 -6.76 -4.62
N SER A 247 11.51 -5.84 -4.96
CA SER A 247 11.20 -5.44 -6.34
C SER A 247 11.68 -4.01 -6.60
N MET A 248 12.67 -3.84 -7.47
CA MET A 248 13.16 -2.51 -7.85
C MET A 248 12.21 -1.78 -8.82
N ALA A 249 11.40 -2.51 -9.55
CA ALA A 249 10.56 -1.97 -10.61
C ALA A 249 9.12 -1.64 -10.17
N ASN A 250 8.81 -1.74 -8.87
CA ASN A 250 7.46 -1.45 -8.37
C ASN A 250 7.52 -0.48 -7.18
N GLU A 251 6.67 0.54 -7.20
CA GLU A 251 6.65 1.66 -6.28
C GLU A 251 6.48 1.25 -4.80
N PRO A 252 5.62 0.29 -4.43
CA PRO A 252 5.46 -0.16 -3.04
C PRO A 252 6.76 -0.63 -2.38
N SER A 253 7.78 -0.98 -3.16
CA SER A 253 9.07 -1.43 -2.64
C SER A 253 10.07 -0.31 -2.35
N MET A 254 9.90 0.87 -2.93
CA MET A 254 10.94 1.90 -3.00
C MET A 254 11.42 2.41 -1.64
N HIS A 255 10.60 2.35 -0.59
CA HIS A 255 10.96 2.79 0.76
C HIS A 255 11.79 1.74 1.53
N ILE A 256 11.73 0.46 1.15
CA ILE A 256 12.32 -0.67 1.90
C ILE A 256 13.83 -0.51 2.16
N PRO A 257 14.66 -0.11 1.18
CA PRO A 257 16.10 0.07 1.41
C PRO A 257 16.44 1.16 2.43
N TYR A 258 15.51 2.06 2.72
CA TYR A 258 15.71 3.18 3.65
C TYR A 258 15.31 2.86 5.09
N LEU A 259 14.67 1.72 5.33
CA LEU A 259 14.19 1.32 6.66
C LEU A 259 15.31 1.13 7.68
N TYR A 260 16.54 0.84 7.26
CA TYR A 260 17.69 0.78 8.15
C TYR A 260 17.99 2.11 8.87
N ASN A 261 17.53 3.25 8.32
CA ASN A 261 17.70 4.55 8.96
C ASN A 261 16.94 4.65 10.28
N TYR A 262 15.78 3.97 10.40
CA TYR A 262 14.94 4.00 11.61
C TYR A 262 15.54 3.25 12.79
N ILE A 263 16.55 2.42 12.55
CA ILE A 263 17.27 1.65 13.57
C ILE A 263 18.70 2.16 13.81
N GLY A 264 19.05 3.34 13.27
CA GLY A 264 20.36 3.95 13.43
C GLY A 264 21.50 3.33 12.60
N GLU A 265 21.15 2.58 11.54
CA GLU A 265 22.11 1.89 10.65
C GLU A 265 22.15 2.49 9.22
N PRO A 266 22.32 3.82 9.04
CA PRO A 266 22.23 4.46 7.73
C PRO A 266 23.28 3.96 6.71
N TRP A 267 24.39 3.42 7.17
CA TRP A 267 25.41 2.82 6.32
C TRP A 267 24.89 1.58 5.57
N ARG A 268 23.95 0.83 6.17
CA ARG A 268 23.27 -0.29 5.49
C ARG A 268 22.39 0.20 4.36
N THR A 269 21.64 1.29 4.57
CA THR A 269 20.89 1.96 3.49
C THR A 269 21.82 2.33 2.35
N GLN A 270 22.94 3.01 2.62
CA GLN A 270 23.89 3.42 1.59
C GLN A 270 24.45 2.23 0.81
N LYS A 271 24.86 1.17 1.53
CA LYS A 271 25.34 -0.07 0.91
C LYS A 271 24.26 -0.70 0.03
N ARG A 272 23.02 -0.82 0.54
CA ARG A 272 21.92 -1.46 -0.17
C ARG A 272 21.53 -0.69 -1.43
N VAL A 273 21.35 0.62 -1.32
CA VAL A 273 21.03 1.47 -2.46
C VAL A 273 22.12 1.38 -3.55
N ARG A 274 23.40 1.37 -3.18
CA ARG A 274 24.49 1.18 -4.15
C ARG A 274 24.40 -0.16 -4.87
N THR A 275 24.19 -1.25 -4.12
CA THR A 275 24.00 -2.58 -4.70
C THR A 275 22.84 -2.60 -5.72
N LEU A 276 21.69 -1.99 -5.36
CA LEU A 276 20.54 -1.91 -6.25
C LEU A 276 20.82 -1.12 -7.52
N LEU A 277 21.54 0.00 -7.39
CA LEU A 277 21.97 0.81 -8.53
C LEU A 277 22.92 0.02 -9.46
N ASP A 278 23.89 -0.65 -8.89
CA ASP A 278 24.88 -1.43 -9.66
C ASP A 278 24.22 -2.63 -10.38
N GLU A 279 23.20 -3.25 -9.79
CA GLU A 279 22.51 -4.40 -10.40
C GLU A 279 21.50 -4.01 -11.47
N TRP A 280 20.77 -2.89 -11.27
CA TRP A 280 19.61 -2.56 -12.10
C TRP A 280 19.74 -1.29 -12.95
N PHE A 281 20.70 -0.42 -12.64
CA PHE A 281 20.94 0.80 -13.41
C PHE A 281 22.27 0.72 -14.13
N ARG A 282 22.24 0.53 -15.44
CA ARG A 282 23.41 0.53 -16.30
C ARG A 282 23.38 1.74 -17.22
N ASN A 283 24.56 2.20 -17.64
CA ASN A 283 24.65 3.25 -18.67
C ASN A 283 24.58 2.64 -20.08
N ASP A 284 23.55 1.83 -20.33
CA ASP A 284 23.25 1.23 -21.62
C ASP A 284 21.73 1.09 -21.84
N LEU A 285 21.33 0.70 -23.05
CA LEU A 285 19.92 0.57 -23.45
C LEU A 285 19.14 -0.51 -22.63
N MET A 286 19.84 -1.42 -22.00
CA MET A 286 19.25 -2.53 -21.21
C MET A 286 19.20 -2.19 -19.72
N GLY A 287 19.85 -1.15 -19.27
CA GLY A 287 19.96 -0.76 -17.87
C GLY A 287 18.93 0.27 -17.42
N CYS A 288 17.97 0.61 -18.26
CA CYS A 288 16.95 1.59 -17.94
C CYS A 288 15.69 0.91 -17.40
N LEU A 289 15.38 1.12 -16.12
CA LEU A 289 14.10 0.67 -15.49
C LEU A 289 12.87 1.25 -16.19
N LEU A 290 13.02 2.30 -16.98
CA LEU A 290 11.96 2.93 -17.77
C LEU A 290 11.29 1.99 -18.78
N TYR A 291 11.95 0.89 -19.15
CA TYR A 291 11.35 -0.15 -19.98
C TYR A 291 10.39 -1.04 -19.19
N THR A 292 10.51 -1.07 -17.87
CA THR A 292 9.67 -1.89 -17.00
C THR A 292 8.55 -1.08 -16.32
N SER A 293 8.74 0.24 -16.21
CA SER A 293 7.73 1.17 -15.65
C SER A 293 7.81 2.51 -16.39
N PRO A 294 7.34 2.59 -17.66
CA PRO A 294 7.48 3.80 -18.45
C PRO A 294 6.63 4.93 -17.88
N SER A 295 7.30 5.92 -17.29
CA SER A 295 6.68 7.21 -17.00
C SER A 295 6.60 8.05 -18.29
N PRO A 296 5.50 8.77 -18.56
CA PRO A 296 5.40 9.69 -19.69
C PRO A 296 6.52 10.73 -19.75
N ARG A 297 7.07 11.13 -18.60
CA ARG A 297 8.22 12.06 -18.52
C ARG A 297 9.52 11.47 -19.05
N ASP A 298 9.65 10.17 -18.97
CA ASP A 298 10.90 9.49 -19.29
C ASP A 298 10.96 9.16 -20.79
N THR A 299 9.81 8.96 -21.42
CA THR A 299 9.70 8.82 -22.89
C THR A 299 9.95 10.14 -23.62
N GLU A 300 9.74 11.30 -23.01
CA GLU A 300 10.05 12.61 -23.58
C GLU A 300 11.53 12.97 -23.50
N ARG A 301 12.27 12.48 -22.50
CA ARG A 301 13.72 12.73 -22.34
C ARG A 301 14.60 11.79 -23.15
N SER A 302 14.07 10.70 -23.66
CA SER A 302 14.80 9.74 -24.50
C SER A 302 14.63 9.99 -26.00
N ARG A 303 13.98 11.09 -26.40
CA ARG A 303 13.92 11.64 -27.75
C ARG A 303 14.80 12.88 -27.81
#